data_2b7188141e2b7f392c4e4266bb1d9502
#
_entry.id   2b7188141e2b7f392c4e4266bb1d9502
#
_cell.length_a   1.000
_cell.length_b   1.000
_cell.length_c   1.000
_cell.angle_alpha   90.00
_cell.angle_beta   90.00
_cell.angle_gamma   90.00
#
_symmetry.space_group_name_H-M   'P 1'
#
loop_
_entity.id
_entity.type
_entity.pdbx_description
1 polymer ?
#
loop_
_entity_poly.entity_id
_entity_poly.type
_entity_poly.pdbx_seq_one_letter_code
_entity_poly.pdbx_strand_id
1 'polypeptide(L)'
;SGAGKSTLGLAAMGFVRAGCRFTGGSVLFGDQDLTKMNENEKRELWGTKFSYVAQSAAAAFNPAHRLINQTIEASISHGISKTETLEQEAITLYEEMQLPNPTEIGARFPHQVSGGQLQRTMTAMAMSSKPDLIIFDEPTTALDVTTQVNVLATIRNIVKEHNTAAIY
;
A
#
# COMPACT_ATOMS: atom_id res chain seq x y z
N SER A 1 12.92 4.38 -16.09
CA SER A 1 13.34 3.23 -15.28
C SER A 1 14.84 3.32 -15.01
N GLY A 2 15.32 2.95 -13.81
CA GLY A 2 16.75 2.94 -13.47
C GLY A 2 17.28 4.21 -12.75
N ALA A 3 16.49 5.26 -12.58
CA ALA A 3 16.90 6.49 -11.89
C ALA A 3 16.91 6.39 -10.35
N GLY A 4 16.64 5.21 -9.78
CA GLY A 4 16.67 5.00 -8.32
C GLY A 4 15.39 5.41 -7.57
N LYS A 5 14.27 5.71 -8.26
CA LYS A 5 13.00 6.12 -7.62
C LYS A 5 12.52 5.11 -6.57
N SER A 6 12.41 3.82 -6.92
CA SER A 6 12.01 2.76 -5.99
C SER A 6 12.98 2.64 -4.80
N THR A 7 14.28 2.84 -5.05
CA THR A 7 15.29 2.83 -3.98
C THR A 7 15.10 4.00 -3.04
N LEU A 8 14.80 5.20 -3.57
CA LEU A 8 14.51 6.38 -2.76
C LEU A 8 13.22 6.19 -1.94
N GLY A 9 12.15 5.68 -2.57
CA GLY A 9 10.88 5.38 -1.87
C GLY A 9 11.07 4.41 -0.71
N LEU A 10 11.79 3.31 -0.93
CA LEU A 10 12.11 2.35 0.13
C LEU A 10 12.99 2.97 1.22
N ALA A 11 14.00 3.75 0.84
CA ALA A 11 14.87 4.44 1.80
C ALA A 11 14.10 5.44 2.66
N ALA A 12 13.07 6.12 2.11
CA ALA A 12 12.20 7.02 2.86
C ALA A 12 11.39 6.30 3.96
N MET A 13 11.21 4.98 3.86
CA MET A 13 10.62 4.14 4.90
C MET A 13 11.66 3.52 5.85
N GLY A 14 12.92 3.94 5.75
CA GLY A 14 14.02 3.31 6.50
C GLY A 14 14.39 1.91 6.01
N PHE A 15 13.84 1.47 4.86
CA PHE A 15 14.11 0.14 4.30
C PHE A 15 15.30 0.17 3.36
N VAL A 16 16.19 -0.82 3.50
CA VAL A 16 17.28 -1.07 2.54
C VAL A 16 17.22 -2.51 2.05
N ARG A 17 17.48 -2.70 0.76
CA ARG A 17 17.53 -4.04 0.17
C ARG A 17 18.72 -4.85 0.71
N ALA A 18 18.60 -6.17 0.70
CA ALA A 18 19.70 -7.05 1.07
C ALA A 18 20.99 -6.70 0.32
N GLY A 19 22.11 -6.62 1.04
CA GLY A 19 23.39 -6.18 0.50
C GLY A 19 23.58 -4.67 0.39
N CYS A 20 22.57 -3.86 0.69
CA CYS A 20 22.67 -2.40 0.74
C CYS A 20 22.75 -1.89 2.19
N ARG A 21 23.26 -0.68 2.36
CA ARG A 21 23.27 0.02 3.65
C ARG A 21 23.17 1.53 3.44
N PHE A 22 22.69 2.23 4.44
CA PHE A 22 22.85 3.67 4.51
C PHE A 22 24.34 4.01 4.73
N THR A 23 24.90 4.89 3.91
CA THR A 23 26.29 5.34 4.03
C THR A 23 26.41 6.69 4.72
N GLY A 24 25.30 7.40 4.89
CA GLY A 24 25.22 8.70 5.54
C GLY A 24 23.84 9.32 5.36
N GLY A 25 23.64 10.48 5.98
CA GLY A 25 22.36 11.18 5.99
C GLY A 25 21.44 10.70 7.11
N SER A 26 20.20 11.19 7.09
CA SER A 26 19.13 10.81 8.02
C SER A 26 17.80 10.76 7.31
N VAL A 27 16.89 9.93 7.80
CA VAL A 27 15.48 9.87 7.39
C VAL A 27 14.65 10.07 8.64
N LEU A 28 14.00 11.21 8.74
CA LEU A 28 13.25 11.59 9.94
C LEU A 28 11.76 11.36 9.74
N PHE A 29 11.13 10.70 10.71
CA PHE A 29 9.69 10.62 10.86
C PHE A 29 9.31 11.17 12.23
N GLY A 30 8.75 12.38 12.27
CA GLY A 30 8.70 13.16 13.51
C GLY A 30 10.11 13.37 14.07
N ASP A 31 10.31 12.99 15.31
CA ASP A 31 11.59 13.08 16.00
C ASP A 31 12.46 11.81 15.89
N GLN A 32 12.01 10.80 15.16
CA GLN A 32 12.68 9.51 15.03
C GLN A 32 13.52 9.44 13.75
N ASP A 33 14.78 9.09 13.88
CA ASP A 33 15.69 8.85 12.74
C ASP A 33 15.66 7.37 12.35
N LEU A 34 14.95 7.06 11.26
CA LEU A 34 14.76 5.70 10.76
C LEU A 34 16.08 5.02 10.37
N THR A 35 17.13 5.78 10.08
CA THR A 35 18.44 5.21 9.73
C THR A 35 19.15 4.61 10.94
N LYS A 36 18.75 5.00 12.16
CA LYS A 36 19.31 4.54 13.44
C LYS A 36 18.47 3.47 14.12
N MET A 37 17.24 3.25 13.66
CA MET A 37 16.33 2.23 14.19
C MET A 37 16.80 0.82 13.80
N ASN A 38 16.61 -0.13 14.72
CA ASN A 38 16.81 -1.55 14.40
C ASN A 38 15.63 -2.11 13.56
N GLU A 39 15.79 -3.33 13.04
CA GLU A 39 14.78 -3.94 12.15
C GLU A 39 13.42 -4.18 12.85
N ASN A 40 13.40 -4.50 14.14
CA ASN A 40 12.15 -4.71 14.87
C ASN A 40 11.40 -3.39 15.06
N GLU A 41 12.09 -2.32 15.44
CA GLU A 41 11.50 -0.98 15.55
C GLU A 41 10.90 -0.51 14.22
N LYS A 42 11.59 -0.74 13.09
CA LYS A 42 11.06 -0.40 11.77
C LYS A 42 9.84 -1.23 11.40
N ARG A 43 9.81 -2.52 11.76
CA ARG A 43 8.66 -3.41 11.51
C ARG A 43 7.40 -2.96 12.22
N GLU A 44 7.51 -2.34 13.39
CA GLU A 44 6.37 -1.73 14.08
C GLU A 44 5.76 -0.55 13.29
N LEU A 45 6.56 0.13 12.47
CA LEU A 45 6.10 1.24 11.62
C LEU A 45 5.56 0.75 10.27
N TRP A 46 6.14 -0.31 9.70
CA TRP A 46 5.71 -0.85 8.41
C TRP A 46 4.36 -1.57 8.54
N GLY A 47 3.42 -1.22 7.67
CA GLY A 47 2.06 -1.76 7.70
C GLY A 47 1.16 -1.12 8.77
N THR A 48 1.67 -0.16 9.55
CA THR A 48 0.89 0.65 10.49
C THR A 48 1.00 2.14 10.18
N LYS A 49 2.21 2.71 10.25
CA LYS A 49 2.49 4.11 9.96
C LYS A 49 2.89 4.36 8.52
N PHE A 50 3.55 3.38 7.92
CA PHE A 50 4.01 3.44 6.53
C PHE A 50 3.39 2.32 5.71
N SER A 51 2.91 2.67 4.52
CA SER A 51 2.48 1.71 3.52
C SER A 51 3.18 1.97 2.18
N TYR A 52 3.36 0.90 1.41
CA TYR A 52 4.04 0.94 0.12
C TYR A 52 3.18 0.27 -0.96
N VAL A 53 2.92 1.01 -2.02
CA VAL A 53 2.22 0.51 -3.20
C VAL A 53 3.25 0.26 -4.29
N ALA A 54 3.48 -1.01 -4.59
CA ALA A 54 4.45 -1.44 -5.58
C ALA A 54 4.01 -1.13 -7.02
N GLN A 55 4.96 -1.07 -7.93
CA GLN A 55 4.72 -0.83 -9.35
C GLN A 55 3.79 -1.87 -9.98
N SER A 56 3.91 -3.14 -9.61
CA SER A 56 3.11 -4.24 -10.15
C SER A 56 2.22 -4.86 -9.09
N ALA A 57 0.93 -4.59 -9.17
CA ALA A 57 -0.06 -5.23 -8.31
C ALA A 57 -0.06 -6.75 -8.50
N ALA A 58 0.09 -7.24 -9.73
CA ALA A 58 0.13 -8.68 -10.01
C ALA A 58 1.30 -9.40 -9.32
N ALA A 59 2.42 -8.71 -9.11
CA ALA A 59 3.57 -9.27 -8.40
C ALA A 59 3.47 -9.12 -6.87
N ALA A 60 2.65 -8.18 -6.38
CA ALA A 60 2.48 -7.91 -4.95
C ALA A 60 1.49 -8.89 -4.28
N PHE A 61 0.46 -9.32 -5.00
CA PHE A 61 -0.54 -10.24 -4.47
C PHE A 61 -0.13 -11.70 -4.56
N ASN A 62 -0.43 -12.46 -3.52
CA ASN A 62 -0.35 -13.93 -3.56
C ASN A 62 -1.55 -14.49 -4.33
N PRO A 63 -1.36 -15.20 -5.47
CA PRO A 63 -2.45 -15.70 -6.29
C PRO A 63 -3.29 -16.81 -5.60
N ALA A 64 -2.79 -17.42 -4.54
CA ALA A 64 -3.49 -18.46 -3.80
C ALA A 64 -4.43 -17.94 -2.71
N HIS A 65 -4.41 -16.63 -2.42
CA HIS A 65 -5.23 -16.02 -1.38
C HIS A 65 -6.26 -15.06 -1.98
N ARG A 66 -7.43 -14.97 -1.33
CA ARG A 66 -8.48 -14.02 -1.70
C ARG A 66 -8.03 -12.58 -1.42
N LEU A 67 -8.56 -11.63 -2.19
CA LEU A 67 -8.20 -10.22 -2.07
C LEU A 67 -8.52 -9.66 -0.68
N ILE A 68 -9.68 -9.99 -0.10
CA ILE A 68 -10.07 -9.50 1.24
C ILE A 68 -9.06 -9.92 2.32
N ASN A 69 -8.62 -11.19 2.30
CA ASN A 69 -7.68 -11.69 3.30
C ASN A 69 -6.36 -10.93 3.25
N GLN A 70 -5.87 -10.64 2.05
CA GLN A 70 -4.64 -9.88 1.86
C GLN A 70 -4.81 -8.40 2.21
N THR A 71 -5.99 -7.83 1.93
CA THR A 71 -6.29 -6.43 2.26
C THR A 71 -6.23 -6.17 3.77
N ILE A 72 -6.70 -7.10 4.60
CA ILE A 72 -6.75 -6.92 6.06
C ILE A 72 -5.56 -7.54 6.80
N GLU A 73 -4.65 -8.23 6.10
CA GLU A 73 -3.54 -8.99 6.69
C GLU A 73 -2.64 -8.15 7.60
N ALA A 74 -2.25 -6.95 7.14
CA ALA A 74 -1.42 -6.04 7.94
C ALA A 74 -2.13 -5.64 9.24
N SER A 75 -3.40 -5.27 9.16
CA SER A 75 -4.20 -4.87 10.32
C SER A 75 -4.39 -6.00 11.33
N ILE A 76 -4.57 -7.23 10.85
CA ILE A 76 -4.64 -8.43 11.71
C ILE A 76 -3.29 -8.68 12.39
N SER A 77 -2.20 -8.65 11.62
CA SER A 77 -0.85 -8.93 12.11
C SER A 77 -0.41 -7.95 13.23
N HIS A 78 -0.88 -6.72 13.15
CA HIS A 78 -0.64 -5.68 14.17
C HIS A 78 -1.72 -5.59 15.25
N GLY A 79 -2.73 -6.46 15.23
CA GLY A 79 -3.78 -6.52 16.25
C GLY A 79 -4.66 -5.26 16.33
N ILE A 80 -4.88 -4.59 15.17
CA ILE A 80 -5.56 -3.27 15.13
C ILE A 80 -7.05 -3.41 15.46
N SER A 81 -7.71 -4.50 15.00
CA SER A 81 -9.14 -4.71 15.20
C SER A 81 -9.55 -6.18 15.02
N LYS A 82 -10.84 -6.49 15.27
CA LYS A 82 -11.39 -7.82 15.00
C LYS A 82 -11.59 -8.01 13.49
N THR A 83 -11.48 -9.24 13.02
CA THR A 83 -11.56 -9.60 11.60
C THR A 83 -12.83 -9.09 10.92
N GLU A 84 -14.01 -9.28 11.55
CA GLU A 84 -15.30 -8.86 10.98
C GLU A 84 -15.36 -7.33 10.78
N THR A 85 -14.78 -6.56 11.70
CA THR A 85 -14.69 -5.09 11.59
C THR A 85 -13.75 -4.71 10.44
N LEU A 86 -12.61 -5.39 10.31
CA LEU A 86 -11.63 -5.12 9.25
C LEU A 86 -12.18 -5.48 7.87
N GLU A 87 -12.96 -6.56 7.74
CA GLU A 87 -13.62 -6.91 6.49
C GLU A 87 -14.62 -5.83 6.05
N GLN A 88 -15.40 -5.30 7.00
CA GLN A 88 -16.35 -4.22 6.70
C GLN A 88 -15.62 -2.92 6.32
N GLU A 89 -14.54 -2.56 7.01
CA GLU A 89 -13.69 -1.41 6.65
C GLU A 89 -13.04 -1.61 5.27
N ALA A 90 -12.60 -2.82 4.93
CA ALA A 90 -12.05 -3.12 3.61
C ALA A 90 -13.10 -2.98 2.49
N ILE A 91 -14.35 -3.40 2.72
CA ILE A 91 -15.45 -3.20 1.77
C ILE A 91 -15.68 -1.70 1.55
N THR A 92 -15.69 -0.88 2.60
CA THR A 92 -15.79 0.58 2.48
C THR A 92 -14.65 1.16 1.63
N LEU A 93 -13.39 0.72 1.88
CA LEU A 93 -12.25 1.12 1.04
C LEU A 93 -12.42 0.69 -0.43
N TYR A 94 -13.01 -0.47 -0.69
CA TYR A 94 -13.31 -0.90 -2.06
C TYR A 94 -14.36 -0.01 -2.72
N GLU A 95 -15.35 0.47 -1.97
CA GLU A 95 -16.34 1.45 -2.46
C GLU A 95 -15.67 2.79 -2.80
N GLU A 96 -14.86 3.34 -1.89
CA GLU A 96 -14.08 4.56 -2.08
C GLU A 96 -13.13 4.44 -3.29
N MET A 97 -12.54 3.26 -3.51
CA MET A 97 -11.73 2.94 -4.68
C MET A 97 -12.55 2.65 -5.95
N GLN A 98 -13.88 2.82 -5.92
CA GLN A 98 -14.78 2.59 -7.05
C GLN A 98 -14.61 1.20 -7.67
N LEU A 99 -14.39 0.19 -6.85
CA LEU A 99 -14.35 -1.19 -7.31
C LEU A 99 -15.78 -1.71 -7.56
N PRO A 100 -16.02 -2.45 -8.65
CA PRO A 100 -17.35 -3.00 -8.92
C PRO A 100 -17.68 -4.09 -7.90
N ASN A 101 -18.93 -4.10 -7.44
CA ASN A 101 -19.43 -5.06 -6.44
C ASN A 101 -18.49 -5.18 -5.23
N PRO A 102 -18.30 -4.13 -4.42
CA PRO A 102 -17.30 -4.07 -3.34
C PRO A 102 -17.40 -5.23 -2.35
N THR A 103 -18.61 -5.72 -2.07
CA THR A 103 -18.86 -6.88 -1.19
C THR A 103 -18.41 -8.21 -1.78
N GLU A 104 -18.38 -8.33 -3.11
CA GLU A 104 -18.05 -9.59 -3.80
C GLU A 104 -16.60 -9.65 -4.25
N ILE A 105 -16.01 -8.48 -4.63
CA ILE A 105 -14.67 -8.44 -5.20
C ILE A 105 -13.62 -8.97 -4.22
N GLY A 106 -13.81 -8.74 -2.93
CA GLY A 106 -12.93 -9.25 -1.89
C GLY A 106 -12.83 -10.78 -1.83
N ALA A 107 -13.90 -11.48 -2.21
CA ALA A 107 -13.94 -12.94 -2.28
C ALA A 107 -13.19 -13.52 -3.49
N ARG A 108 -12.82 -12.69 -4.47
CA ARG A 108 -12.09 -13.11 -5.67
C ARG A 108 -10.61 -13.29 -5.40
N PHE A 109 -9.96 -14.05 -6.28
CA PHE A 109 -8.51 -14.20 -6.33
C PHE A 109 -7.91 -13.16 -7.28
N PRO A 110 -6.61 -12.80 -7.14
CA PRO A 110 -5.95 -11.80 -7.98
C PRO A 110 -6.10 -12.03 -9.49
N HIS A 111 -6.07 -13.26 -9.95
CA HIS A 111 -6.22 -13.62 -11.36
C HIS A 111 -7.65 -13.50 -11.92
N GLN A 112 -8.65 -13.24 -11.07
CA GLN A 112 -10.07 -13.10 -11.44
C GLN A 112 -10.52 -11.66 -11.64
N VAL A 113 -9.61 -10.70 -11.51
CA VAL A 113 -9.88 -9.26 -11.63
C VAL A 113 -8.98 -8.61 -12.68
N SER A 114 -9.41 -7.46 -13.23
CA SER A 114 -8.60 -6.71 -14.18
C SER A 114 -7.38 -6.05 -13.50
N GLY A 115 -6.37 -5.68 -14.30
CA GLY A 115 -5.17 -4.99 -13.79
C GLY A 115 -5.51 -3.70 -13.05
N GLY A 116 -6.45 -2.90 -13.55
CA GLY A 116 -6.91 -1.68 -12.90
C GLY A 116 -7.68 -1.94 -11.60
N GLN A 117 -8.48 -3.00 -11.54
CA GLN A 117 -9.12 -3.44 -10.30
C GLN A 117 -8.08 -3.89 -9.28
N LEU A 118 -7.12 -4.69 -9.71
CA LEU A 118 -6.06 -5.19 -8.81
C LEU A 118 -5.20 -4.04 -8.26
N GLN A 119 -4.90 -3.03 -9.09
CA GLN A 119 -4.15 -1.84 -8.66
C GLN A 119 -4.92 -1.03 -7.62
N ARG A 120 -6.23 -0.84 -7.82
CA ARG A 120 -7.10 -0.17 -6.83
C ARG A 120 -7.23 -0.98 -5.54
N THR A 121 -7.36 -2.31 -5.65
CA THR A 121 -7.35 -3.19 -4.47
C THR A 121 -6.04 -3.10 -3.70
N MET A 122 -4.88 -3.00 -4.39
CA MET A 122 -3.59 -2.81 -3.73
C MET A 122 -3.52 -1.47 -2.98
N THR A 123 -4.12 -0.42 -3.51
CA THR A 123 -4.24 0.86 -2.80
C THR A 123 -5.14 0.74 -1.57
N ALA A 124 -6.29 0.07 -1.69
CA ALA A 124 -7.18 -0.21 -0.55
C ALA A 124 -6.45 -1.02 0.53
N MET A 125 -5.68 -2.04 0.13
CA MET A 125 -4.83 -2.82 1.04
C MET A 125 -3.81 -1.93 1.77
N ALA A 126 -3.16 -1.01 1.06
CA ALA A 126 -2.20 -0.09 1.67
C ALA A 126 -2.86 0.93 2.61
N MET A 127 -4.13 1.27 2.40
CA MET A 127 -4.91 2.19 3.23
C MET A 127 -5.59 1.50 4.43
N SER A 128 -5.71 0.17 4.44
CA SER A 128 -6.48 -0.57 5.45
C SER A 128 -5.97 -0.38 6.89
N SER A 129 -4.70 -0.13 7.07
CA SER A 129 -4.08 0.16 8.36
C SER A 129 -4.12 1.65 8.74
N LYS A 130 -4.76 2.51 7.93
CA LYS A 130 -4.84 3.97 8.14
C LYS A 130 -3.45 4.61 8.32
N PRO A 131 -2.53 4.45 7.38
CA PRO A 131 -1.14 4.88 7.52
C PRO A 131 -1.01 6.41 7.54
N ASP A 132 0.02 6.92 8.22
CA ASP A 132 0.36 8.34 8.18
C ASP A 132 1.03 8.73 6.86
N LEU A 133 1.77 7.78 6.25
CA LEU A 133 2.46 7.97 4.97
C LEU A 133 2.27 6.76 4.06
N ILE A 134 1.92 7.03 2.79
CA ILE A 134 1.89 6.02 1.74
C ILE A 134 2.84 6.40 0.62
N ILE A 135 3.64 5.44 0.15
CA ILE A 135 4.57 5.63 -0.95
C ILE A 135 4.10 4.84 -2.16
N PHE A 136 3.91 5.52 -3.27
CA PHE A 136 3.50 4.96 -4.54
C PHE A 136 4.69 4.85 -5.50
N ASP A 137 5.08 3.64 -5.84
CA ASP A 137 6.14 3.38 -6.82
C ASP A 137 5.53 3.12 -8.20
N GLU A 138 5.34 4.18 -8.98
CA GLU A 138 4.77 4.14 -10.34
C GLU A 138 3.43 3.36 -10.42
N PRO A 139 2.40 3.69 -9.63
CA PRO A 139 1.24 2.85 -9.39
C PRO A 139 0.35 2.61 -10.62
N THR A 140 0.63 3.24 -11.77
CA THR A 140 -0.21 3.16 -12.96
C THR A 140 0.53 2.75 -14.23
N THR A 141 1.83 2.50 -14.16
CA THR A 141 2.68 2.26 -15.35
C THR A 141 2.23 1.06 -16.19
N ALA A 142 1.58 0.06 -15.58
CA ALA A 142 1.09 -1.14 -16.25
C ALA A 142 -0.34 -1.02 -16.81
N LEU A 143 -0.97 0.18 -16.73
CA LEU A 143 -2.36 0.41 -17.11
C LEU A 143 -2.44 1.25 -18.41
N ASP A 144 -3.54 1.10 -19.15
CA ASP A 144 -3.86 1.99 -20.28
C ASP A 144 -4.15 3.42 -19.79
N VAL A 145 -3.98 4.42 -20.68
CA VAL A 145 -4.05 5.84 -20.32
C VAL A 145 -5.37 6.24 -19.66
N THR A 146 -6.50 5.72 -20.13
CA THR A 146 -7.81 6.05 -19.57
C THR A 146 -7.95 5.51 -18.15
N THR A 147 -7.53 4.27 -17.93
CA THR A 147 -7.51 3.63 -16.62
C THR A 147 -6.53 4.33 -15.67
N GLN A 148 -5.36 4.78 -16.15
CA GLN A 148 -4.40 5.54 -15.35
C GLN A 148 -5.01 6.80 -14.75
N VAL A 149 -5.68 7.62 -15.56
CA VAL A 149 -6.31 8.88 -15.09
C VAL A 149 -7.33 8.61 -14.00
N ASN A 150 -8.18 7.60 -14.20
CA ASN A 150 -9.22 7.24 -13.23
C ASN A 150 -8.61 6.71 -11.91
N VAL A 151 -7.62 5.84 -11.99
CA VAL A 151 -6.93 5.29 -10.81
C VAL A 151 -6.22 6.40 -10.02
N LEU A 152 -5.51 7.31 -10.70
CA LEU A 152 -4.83 8.42 -10.03
C LEU A 152 -5.80 9.40 -9.37
N ALA A 153 -6.94 9.69 -10.02
CA ALA A 153 -7.98 10.55 -9.44
C ALA A 153 -8.55 9.91 -8.16
N THR A 154 -8.84 8.61 -8.19
CA THR A 154 -9.35 7.86 -7.04
C THR A 154 -8.33 7.81 -5.90
N ILE A 155 -7.06 7.51 -6.20
CA ILE A 155 -5.97 7.52 -5.22
C ILE A 155 -5.85 8.90 -4.55
N ARG A 156 -5.89 9.98 -5.33
CA ARG A 156 -5.80 11.35 -4.80
C ARG A 156 -6.93 11.67 -3.83
N ASN A 157 -8.14 11.24 -4.16
CA ASN A 157 -9.31 11.48 -3.31
C ASN A 157 -9.20 10.73 -1.98
N ILE A 158 -8.91 9.42 -2.01
CA ILE A 158 -8.81 8.60 -0.80
C ILE A 158 -7.69 9.09 0.13
N VAL A 159 -6.52 9.42 -0.41
CA VAL A 159 -5.39 9.98 0.36
C VAL A 159 -5.79 11.27 1.06
N LYS A 160 -6.56 12.13 0.37
CA LYS A 160 -7.04 13.39 0.93
C LYS A 160 -8.11 13.17 2.00
N GLU A 161 -9.08 12.27 1.76
CA GLU A 161 -10.19 11.98 2.68
C GLU A 161 -9.68 11.36 3.98
N HIS A 162 -8.69 10.50 3.91
CA HIS A 162 -8.07 9.86 5.08
C HIS A 162 -6.94 10.68 5.72
N ASN A 163 -6.67 11.90 5.22
CA ASN A 163 -5.59 12.78 5.72
C ASN A 163 -4.22 12.09 5.79
N THR A 164 -3.93 11.21 4.83
CA THR A 164 -2.68 10.48 4.71
C THR A 164 -1.69 11.28 3.86
N ALA A 165 -0.42 11.35 4.26
CA ALA A 165 0.62 11.91 3.41
C ALA A 165 0.97 10.92 2.27
N ALA A 166 1.27 11.43 1.07
CA ALA A 166 1.61 10.59 -0.08
C ALA A 166 2.89 11.07 -0.78
N ILE A 167 3.73 10.11 -1.16
CA ILE A 167 4.89 10.31 -2.04
C ILE A 167 4.65 9.53 -3.33
N TYR A 168 4.82 10.21 -4.48
CA TYR A 168 4.71 9.65 -5.82
C TYR A 168 6.05 9.65 -6.54
#